data_df604ef7adf4cda8caa71d990cb414f7
#
_entry.id   df604ef7adf4cda8caa71d990cb414f7
#
_cell.length_a   1.000
_cell.length_b   1.000
_cell.length_c   1.000
_cell.angle_alpha   90.00
_cell.angle_beta   90.00
_cell.angle_gamma   90.00
#
_symmetry.space_group_name_H-M   'P 1'
#
loop_
_entity.id
_entity.type
_entity.pdbx_description
1 polymer ?
#
loop_
_entity_poly.entity_id
_entity_poly.type
_entity_poly.pdbx_seq_one_letter_code
_entity_poly.pdbx_strand_id
1 'polypeptide(L)'
;MFLAKALLEGANGGLGEALGGLLGGGGQKRGGGGNIGAIVGGIMNFISEAAAAQYTPEPPPPTQQHFTTVEAHESEEVRQFRQQFARLAGPDMEVGATDLMNILNKVLAKHKDLKSDGFSLDTCRSIVSVMDSDTNGKLGFEEFKYFWNNIKKWQCVFRQHDTDRSGSLRSSQLQGALQAAGFQLNEQLYRMIVRRYADENGSMDFNNFISCLVRLDAMFRAFKSLDRNASGLIEVSIQEWLQLTMYS
;
A
#
# COMPACT_ATOMS: atom_id res chain seq x y z
N MET A 1 13.20 -9.73 12.36
CA MET A 1 13.20 -9.61 13.84
C MET A 1 13.06 -8.17 14.35
N PHE A 2 13.48 -7.15 13.62
CA PHE A 2 13.34 -5.74 14.04
C PHE A 2 11.93 -5.16 13.89
N LEU A 3 11.16 -5.57 12.90
CA LEU A 3 9.78 -5.11 12.67
C LEU A 3 8.82 -5.55 13.79
N ALA A 4 8.98 -6.76 14.31
CA ALA A 4 8.19 -7.25 15.44
C ALA A 4 8.47 -6.48 16.73
N LYS A 5 9.72 -6.01 16.93
CA LYS A 5 10.11 -5.25 18.11
C LYS A 5 9.62 -3.81 18.08
N ALA A 6 9.65 -3.15 16.91
CA ALA A 6 9.09 -1.81 16.72
C ALA A 6 7.56 -1.78 16.84
N LEU A 7 6.88 -2.85 16.44
CA LEU A 7 5.45 -3.05 16.62
C LEU A 7 5.08 -3.28 18.10
N LEU A 8 5.92 -3.96 18.87
CA LEU A 8 5.70 -4.22 20.30
C LEU A 8 5.97 -2.99 21.19
N GLU A 9 6.96 -2.17 20.86
CA GLU A 9 7.29 -0.96 21.64
C GLU A 9 6.31 0.21 21.37
N GLY A 10 5.69 0.26 20.16
CA GLY A 10 4.59 1.20 19.87
C GLY A 10 3.23 0.78 20.45
N ALA A 11 3.07 -0.48 20.84
CA ALA A 11 1.81 -1.05 21.30
C ALA A 11 1.43 -0.69 22.75
N ASN A 12 2.36 -0.18 23.56
CA ASN A 12 2.09 0.06 24.98
C ASN A 12 1.31 1.35 25.31
N GLY A 13 0.96 2.18 24.31
CA GLY A 13 0.26 3.45 24.55
C GLY A 13 -1.10 3.64 23.89
N GLY A 14 -1.53 2.79 22.95
CA GLY A 14 -2.73 3.06 22.18
C GLY A 14 -3.58 1.85 21.77
N LEU A 15 -3.02 0.65 21.84
CA LEU A 15 -3.70 -0.57 21.40
C LEU A 15 -4.81 -1.01 22.36
N GLY A 16 -4.64 -0.77 23.64
CA GLY A 16 -5.64 -1.14 24.66
C GLY A 16 -6.94 -0.34 24.55
N GLU A 17 -6.85 0.94 24.22
CA GLU A 17 -8.04 1.80 24.05
C GLU A 17 -8.75 1.59 22.71
N ALA A 18 -7.99 1.34 21.62
CA ALA A 18 -8.59 1.09 20.32
C ALA A 18 -9.29 -0.28 20.24
N LEU A 19 -8.77 -1.29 20.94
CA LEU A 19 -9.38 -2.63 21.02
C LEU A 19 -10.51 -2.70 22.08
N GLY A 20 -10.40 -1.94 23.16
CA GLY A 20 -11.45 -1.86 24.19
C GLY A 20 -12.75 -1.25 23.65
N GLY A 21 -12.66 -0.26 22.76
CA GLY A 21 -13.80 0.32 22.07
C GLY A 21 -14.46 -0.60 21.02
N LEU A 22 -13.76 -1.62 20.57
CA LEU A 22 -14.25 -2.57 19.57
C LEU A 22 -15.00 -3.77 20.19
N LEU A 23 -14.65 -4.13 21.44
CA LEU A 23 -15.19 -5.31 22.14
C LEU A 23 -16.29 -4.99 23.16
N GLY A 24 -16.48 -3.72 23.53
CA GLY A 24 -17.38 -3.29 24.58
C GLY A 24 -18.56 -2.45 24.09
N GLY A 25 -19.47 -2.99 23.30
CA GLY A 25 -20.66 -2.27 22.85
C GLY A 25 -21.77 -3.21 22.41
N GLY A 26 -22.40 -3.91 23.37
CA GLY A 26 -23.66 -4.57 23.13
C GLY A 26 -24.79 -3.54 22.97
N GLY A 27 -25.38 -3.44 21.79
CA GLY A 27 -26.48 -2.54 21.48
C GLY A 27 -27.03 -2.80 20.08
N GLN A 28 -28.05 -3.60 20.06
CA GLN A 28 -28.86 -4.05 18.92
C GLN A 28 -29.39 -2.86 18.11
N LYS A 29 -28.99 -2.72 16.82
CA LYS A 29 -29.87 -2.16 15.76
C LYS A 29 -29.44 -2.69 14.39
N ARG A 30 -30.39 -3.36 13.74
CA ARG A 30 -30.38 -3.82 12.36
C ARG A 30 -30.22 -2.63 11.42
N GLY A 31 -29.25 -2.69 10.51
CA GLY A 31 -29.06 -1.79 9.40
C GLY A 31 -27.82 -2.27 8.67
N GLY A 32 -27.98 -2.94 7.53
CA GLY A 32 -26.90 -3.54 6.74
C GLY A 32 -25.99 -2.49 6.10
N GLY A 33 -25.00 -2.11 6.80
CA GLY A 33 -23.89 -1.27 6.38
C GLY A 33 -22.76 -1.53 7.36
N GLY A 34 -22.07 -2.66 7.17
CA GLY A 34 -20.97 -3.08 8.04
C GLY A 34 -19.98 -1.94 8.26
N ASN A 35 -19.54 -1.80 9.50
CA ASN A 35 -18.70 -0.73 10.01
C ASN A 35 -17.26 -0.79 9.42
N ILE A 36 -17.15 -0.74 8.08
CA ILE A 36 -15.90 -0.69 7.33
C ILE A 36 -15.04 0.48 7.82
N GLY A 37 -15.70 1.57 8.26
CA GLY A 37 -15.03 2.75 8.78
C GLY A 37 -14.18 2.51 10.04
N ALA A 38 -14.65 1.67 10.97
CA ALA A 38 -13.89 1.34 12.19
C ALA A 38 -12.77 0.34 11.92
N ILE A 39 -13.01 -0.61 11.00
CA ILE A 39 -12.02 -1.60 10.57
C ILE A 39 -10.83 -0.92 9.89
N VAL A 40 -11.12 -0.01 8.94
CA VAL A 40 -10.11 0.74 8.21
C VAL A 40 -9.34 1.69 9.14
N GLY A 41 -9.99 2.31 10.12
CA GLY A 41 -9.34 3.15 11.13
C GLY A 41 -8.35 2.39 12.01
N GLY A 42 -8.67 1.15 12.38
CA GLY A 42 -7.77 0.26 13.13
C GLY A 42 -6.52 -0.13 12.34
N ILE A 43 -6.66 -0.37 11.04
CA ILE A 43 -5.55 -0.76 10.17
C ILE A 43 -4.54 0.39 9.94
N MET A 44 -5.00 1.64 9.91
CA MET A 44 -4.14 2.79 9.59
C MET A 44 -3.27 3.29 10.76
N ASN A 45 -3.60 2.96 11.99
CA ASN A 45 -2.88 3.49 13.17
C ASN A 45 -1.59 2.74 13.53
N PHE A 46 -1.19 1.74 12.75
CA PHE A 46 -0.16 0.78 13.15
C PHE A 46 1.30 1.16 12.86
N ILE A 47 1.60 2.30 12.27
CA ILE A 47 3.01 2.65 11.99
C ILE A 47 3.36 4.00 12.59
N SER A 48 4.32 4.00 13.53
CA SER A 48 4.97 5.21 14.00
C SER A 48 5.92 5.77 12.93
N GLU A 49 6.11 7.10 12.92
CA GLU A 49 7.03 7.79 12.00
C GLU A 49 8.46 7.20 11.99
N ALA A 50 8.91 6.62 13.10
CA ALA A 50 10.22 5.99 13.23
C ALA A 50 10.38 4.72 12.36
N ALA A 51 9.31 4.02 12.02
CA ALA A 51 9.37 2.81 11.20
C ALA A 51 9.49 3.11 9.70
N ALA A 52 9.08 4.31 9.26
CA ALA A 52 9.19 4.73 7.87
C ALA A 52 10.63 5.03 7.42
N ALA A 53 11.51 5.38 8.36
CA ALA A 53 12.89 5.77 8.07
C ALA A 53 13.81 4.58 7.68
N GLN A 54 13.35 3.33 7.82
CA GLN A 54 14.13 2.12 7.53
C GLN A 54 13.42 1.22 6.50
N TYR A 55 12.93 1.81 5.42
CA TYR A 55 12.32 1.03 4.34
C TYR A 55 13.36 0.18 3.61
N THR A 56 13.26 -1.14 3.77
CA THR A 56 13.79 -2.11 2.83
C THR A 56 12.62 -2.75 2.12
N PRO A 57 12.58 -2.82 0.77
CA PRO A 57 11.53 -3.51 0.04
C PRO A 57 11.40 -4.95 0.55
N GLU A 58 10.22 -5.33 1.03
CA GLU A 58 9.96 -6.74 1.33
C GLU A 58 9.98 -7.54 0.03
N PRO A 59 10.46 -8.79 0.04
CA PRO A 59 10.34 -9.65 -1.12
C PRO A 59 8.85 -9.82 -1.46
N PRO A 60 8.50 -9.97 -2.76
CA PRO A 60 7.13 -10.23 -3.17
C PRO A 60 6.59 -11.48 -2.47
N PRO A 61 5.29 -11.55 -2.21
CA PRO A 61 4.69 -12.73 -1.61
C PRO A 61 5.01 -13.95 -2.47
N PRO A 62 5.36 -15.09 -1.86
CA PRO A 62 5.61 -16.32 -2.60
C PRO A 62 4.34 -16.72 -3.36
N THR A 63 4.50 -17.07 -4.62
CA THR A 63 3.43 -17.70 -5.41
C THR A 63 2.88 -18.89 -4.63
N GLN A 64 1.57 -18.97 -4.50
CA GLN A 64 0.78 -19.91 -3.72
C GLN A 64 1.45 -21.26 -3.44
N GLN A 65 1.96 -21.45 -2.24
CA GLN A 65 2.26 -22.78 -1.71
C GLN A 65 1.88 -22.86 -0.23
N HIS A 66 0.85 -23.66 0.06
CA HIS A 66 0.44 -24.12 1.39
C HIS A 66 -0.11 -23.08 2.40
N PHE A 67 -1.30 -22.55 2.12
CA PHE A 67 -2.04 -21.69 3.04
C PHE A 67 -2.26 -22.28 4.45
N THR A 68 -2.50 -23.57 4.57
CA THR A 68 -2.81 -24.22 5.85
C THR A 68 -1.64 -24.29 6.84
N THR A 69 -0.39 -24.34 6.34
CA THR A 69 0.80 -24.41 7.20
C THR A 69 1.26 -23.03 7.66
N VAL A 70 1.04 -22.01 6.84
CA VAL A 70 1.40 -20.62 7.15
C VAL A 70 0.47 -20.05 8.23
N GLU A 71 -0.81 -20.35 8.18
CA GLU A 71 -1.80 -19.90 9.17
C GLU A 71 -1.53 -20.39 10.59
N ALA A 72 -0.97 -21.59 10.74
CA ALA A 72 -0.65 -22.18 12.05
C ALA A 72 0.49 -21.45 12.78
N HIS A 73 1.33 -20.69 12.07
CA HIS A 73 2.51 -20.00 12.61
C HIS A 73 2.41 -18.48 12.50
N GLU A 74 1.22 -17.94 12.13
CA GLU A 74 1.01 -16.51 12.04
C GLU A 74 1.11 -15.82 13.41
N SER A 75 1.70 -14.62 13.42
CA SER A 75 1.64 -13.76 14.58
C SER A 75 0.20 -13.33 14.86
N GLU A 76 -0.10 -12.99 16.12
CA GLU A 76 -1.43 -12.50 16.51
C GLU A 76 -1.86 -11.27 15.70
N GLU A 77 -0.92 -10.40 15.34
CA GLU A 77 -1.15 -9.20 14.52
C GLU A 77 -1.59 -9.55 13.10
N VAL A 78 -0.92 -10.52 12.47
CA VAL A 78 -1.29 -11.00 11.13
C VAL A 78 -2.65 -11.68 11.16
N ARG A 79 -2.95 -12.45 12.22
CA ARG A 79 -4.26 -13.08 12.43
C ARG A 79 -5.38 -12.05 12.57
N GLN A 80 -5.17 -11.00 13.35
CA GLN A 80 -6.13 -9.90 13.49
C GLN A 80 -6.32 -9.15 12.16
N PHE A 81 -5.25 -8.89 11.42
CA PHE A 81 -5.33 -8.28 10.12
C PHE A 81 -6.11 -9.16 9.13
N ARG A 82 -5.89 -10.48 9.14
CA ARG A 82 -6.63 -11.45 8.32
C ARG A 82 -8.13 -11.44 8.65
N GLN A 83 -8.49 -11.39 9.92
CA GLN A 83 -9.90 -11.27 10.32
C GLN A 83 -10.56 -9.97 9.82
N GLN A 84 -9.83 -8.87 9.85
CA GLN A 84 -10.31 -7.60 9.30
C GLN A 84 -10.42 -7.64 7.79
N PHE A 85 -9.44 -8.23 7.12
CA PHE A 85 -9.48 -8.45 5.67
C PHE A 85 -10.68 -9.30 5.26
N ALA A 86 -10.95 -10.40 5.96
CA ALA A 86 -12.12 -11.26 5.71
C ALA A 86 -13.46 -10.50 5.78
N ARG A 87 -13.56 -9.51 6.66
CA ARG A 87 -14.75 -8.64 6.75
C ARG A 87 -14.87 -7.65 5.58
N LEU A 88 -13.76 -7.28 4.96
CA LEU A 88 -13.72 -6.40 3.79
C LEU A 88 -13.93 -7.17 2.49
N ALA A 89 -13.25 -8.29 2.35
CA ALA A 89 -13.21 -9.13 1.16
C ALA A 89 -14.42 -10.08 1.03
N GLY A 90 -15.13 -10.31 2.15
CA GLY A 90 -16.22 -11.28 2.17
C GLY A 90 -15.73 -12.73 2.15
N PRO A 91 -16.63 -13.69 1.84
CA PRO A 91 -16.35 -15.11 1.93
C PRO A 91 -15.26 -15.58 0.94
N ASP A 92 -15.08 -14.88 -0.17
CA ASP A 92 -14.12 -15.24 -1.20
C ASP A 92 -12.67 -14.89 -0.81
N MET A 93 -12.50 -14.08 0.25
CA MET A 93 -11.18 -13.62 0.72
C MET A 93 -10.37 -12.89 -0.36
N GLU A 94 -11.05 -12.18 -1.25
CA GLU A 94 -10.47 -11.44 -2.38
C GLU A 94 -11.08 -10.05 -2.51
N VAL A 95 -10.25 -9.07 -2.92
CA VAL A 95 -10.63 -7.68 -3.09
C VAL A 95 -10.44 -7.28 -4.55
N GLY A 96 -11.52 -6.96 -5.24
CA GLY A 96 -11.49 -6.43 -6.60
C GLY A 96 -11.20 -4.93 -6.65
N ALA A 97 -11.00 -4.38 -7.85
CA ALA A 97 -10.68 -2.96 -8.05
C ALA A 97 -11.75 -2.01 -7.48
N THR A 98 -13.02 -2.35 -7.57
CA THR A 98 -14.12 -1.54 -7.01
C THR A 98 -14.08 -1.52 -5.49
N ASP A 99 -13.84 -2.67 -4.86
CA ASP A 99 -13.75 -2.78 -3.40
C ASP A 99 -12.52 -2.04 -2.90
N LEU A 100 -11.38 -2.20 -3.59
CA LEU A 100 -10.15 -1.46 -3.29
C LEU A 100 -10.38 0.05 -3.35
N MET A 101 -11.03 0.55 -4.39
CA MET A 101 -11.39 1.97 -4.52
C MET A 101 -12.23 2.46 -3.34
N ASN A 102 -13.25 1.68 -2.97
CA ASN A 102 -14.13 2.02 -1.84
C ASN A 102 -13.35 2.04 -0.50
N ILE A 103 -12.45 1.07 -0.30
CA ILE A 103 -11.60 0.99 0.90
C ILE A 103 -10.68 2.21 0.96
N LEU A 104 -9.93 2.49 -0.10
CA LEU A 104 -8.96 3.58 -0.15
C LEU A 104 -9.63 4.94 0.02
N ASN A 105 -10.74 5.20 -0.65
CA ASN A 105 -11.46 6.46 -0.55
C ASN A 105 -12.10 6.67 0.83
N LYS A 106 -12.55 5.60 1.49
CA LYS A 106 -13.01 5.68 2.89
C LYS A 106 -11.88 5.98 3.87
N VAL A 107 -10.67 5.48 3.59
CA VAL A 107 -9.48 5.84 4.37
C VAL A 107 -9.13 7.30 4.18
N LEU A 108 -9.04 7.76 2.93
CA LEU A 108 -8.73 9.16 2.62
C LEU A 108 -9.71 10.14 3.27
N ALA A 109 -11.00 9.82 3.25
CA ALA A 109 -12.02 10.68 3.86
C ALA A 109 -11.80 10.95 5.37
N LYS A 110 -11.01 10.10 6.06
CA LYS A 110 -10.64 10.30 7.46
C LYS A 110 -9.38 11.16 7.64
N HIS A 111 -8.60 11.31 6.60
CA HIS A 111 -7.33 12.05 6.59
C HIS A 111 -7.47 13.36 5.83
N LYS A 112 -8.10 14.36 6.49
CA LYS A 112 -8.33 15.70 5.92
C LYS A 112 -7.03 16.48 5.65
N ASP A 113 -5.94 16.01 6.23
CA ASP A 113 -4.58 16.53 6.04
C ASP A 113 -3.96 16.09 4.70
N LEU A 114 -4.55 15.10 4.02
CA LEU A 114 -4.11 14.65 2.71
C LEU A 114 -5.01 15.24 1.63
N LYS A 115 -4.43 16.05 0.76
CA LYS A 115 -5.14 16.54 -0.42
C LYS A 115 -5.22 15.42 -1.45
N SER A 116 -6.43 15.11 -1.89
CA SER A 116 -6.68 14.05 -2.84
C SER A 116 -8.09 14.16 -3.40
N ASP A 117 -8.21 14.00 -4.70
CA ASP A 117 -9.50 13.85 -5.39
C ASP A 117 -10.06 12.42 -5.25
N GLY A 118 -9.34 11.56 -4.54
CA GLY A 118 -9.65 10.15 -4.37
C GLY A 118 -9.03 9.25 -5.43
N PHE A 119 -9.05 7.96 -5.16
CA PHE A 119 -8.63 6.96 -6.12
C PHE A 119 -9.76 6.69 -7.13
N SER A 120 -9.45 6.78 -8.41
CA SER A 120 -10.37 6.38 -9.48
C SER A 120 -10.42 4.86 -9.63
N LEU A 121 -11.47 4.36 -10.28
CA LEU A 121 -11.58 2.94 -10.59
C LEU A 121 -10.42 2.46 -11.48
N ASP A 122 -10.00 3.28 -12.45
CA ASP A 122 -8.91 2.93 -13.36
C ASP A 122 -7.56 2.87 -12.63
N THR A 123 -7.33 3.79 -11.69
CA THR A 123 -6.16 3.70 -10.79
C THR A 123 -6.19 2.40 -9.99
N CYS A 124 -7.33 2.03 -9.42
CA CYS A 124 -7.45 0.80 -8.65
C CYS A 124 -7.34 -0.46 -9.52
N ARG A 125 -7.81 -0.44 -10.75
CA ARG A 125 -7.54 -1.52 -11.72
C ARG A 125 -6.05 -1.68 -12.00
N SER A 126 -5.35 -0.58 -12.21
CA SER A 126 -3.89 -0.61 -12.40
C SER A 126 -3.16 -1.14 -11.15
N ILE A 127 -3.59 -0.71 -9.95
CA ILE A 127 -3.03 -1.23 -8.69
C ILE A 127 -3.25 -2.73 -8.57
N VAL A 128 -4.47 -3.20 -8.80
CA VAL A 128 -4.77 -4.65 -8.76
C VAL A 128 -3.91 -5.39 -9.77
N SER A 129 -3.85 -4.95 -11.03
CA SER A 129 -3.09 -5.63 -12.09
C SER A 129 -1.60 -5.79 -11.77
N VAL A 130 -0.98 -4.81 -11.10
CA VAL A 130 0.46 -4.89 -10.77
C VAL A 130 0.74 -5.60 -9.44
N MET A 131 -0.27 -5.78 -8.59
CA MET A 131 -0.14 -6.47 -7.30
C MET A 131 -0.66 -7.91 -7.32
N ASP A 132 -1.53 -8.22 -8.27
CA ASP A 132 -2.10 -9.55 -8.53
C ASP A 132 -1.00 -10.48 -9.07
N SER A 133 -0.49 -11.34 -8.21
CA SER A 133 0.62 -12.26 -8.52
C SER A 133 0.15 -13.58 -9.11
N ASP A 134 -1.11 -13.96 -8.90
CA ASP A 134 -1.72 -15.18 -9.40
C ASP A 134 -2.60 -14.97 -10.65
N THR A 135 -2.69 -13.71 -11.09
CA THR A 135 -3.41 -13.30 -12.30
C THR A 135 -4.91 -13.63 -12.30
N ASN A 136 -5.54 -13.63 -11.12
CA ASN A 136 -6.97 -13.86 -10.97
C ASN A 136 -7.83 -12.57 -11.09
N GLY A 137 -7.20 -11.41 -11.23
CA GLY A 137 -7.86 -10.10 -11.38
C GLY A 137 -8.32 -9.47 -10.06
N LYS A 138 -7.88 -10.00 -8.93
CA LYS A 138 -8.22 -9.54 -7.59
C LYS A 138 -7.00 -9.60 -6.67
N LEU A 139 -7.10 -9.05 -5.47
CA LEU A 139 -6.08 -9.15 -4.44
C LEU A 139 -6.52 -10.14 -3.36
N GLY A 140 -5.80 -11.22 -3.22
CA GLY A 140 -5.88 -12.13 -2.09
C GLY A 140 -5.27 -11.52 -0.83
N PHE A 141 -5.34 -12.24 0.30
CA PHE A 141 -4.87 -11.73 1.58
C PHE A 141 -3.40 -11.30 1.59
N GLU A 142 -2.49 -12.11 1.04
CA GLU A 142 -1.06 -11.82 1.07
C GLU A 142 -0.71 -10.61 0.19
N GLU A 143 -1.31 -10.51 -0.99
CA GLU A 143 -1.14 -9.40 -1.92
C GLU A 143 -1.69 -8.10 -1.34
N PHE A 144 -2.89 -8.16 -0.74
CA PHE A 144 -3.48 -7.01 -0.06
C PHE A 144 -2.64 -6.59 1.15
N LYS A 145 -2.11 -7.53 1.95
CA LYS A 145 -1.23 -7.26 3.09
C LYS A 145 0.05 -6.55 2.63
N TYR A 146 0.68 -7.05 1.57
CA TYR A 146 1.86 -6.43 0.97
C TYR A 146 1.58 -5.00 0.53
N PHE A 147 0.55 -4.81 -0.29
CA PHE A 147 0.11 -3.50 -0.77
C PHE A 147 -0.21 -2.54 0.38
N TRP A 148 -0.95 -3.01 1.39
CA TRP A 148 -1.36 -2.21 2.53
C TRP A 148 -0.18 -1.76 3.39
N ASN A 149 0.78 -2.63 3.61
CA ASN A 149 2.00 -2.29 4.33
C ASN A 149 2.83 -1.23 3.59
N ASN A 150 2.91 -1.34 2.28
CA ASN A 150 3.59 -0.33 1.47
C ASN A 150 2.86 1.03 1.50
N ILE A 151 1.54 1.06 1.36
CA ILE A 151 0.77 2.32 1.47
C ILE A 151 1.05 3.02 2.80
N LYS A 152 1.06 2.28 3.92
CA LYS A 152 1.34 2.87 5.23
C LYS A 152 2.72 3.52 5.29
N LYS A 153 3.75 2.84 4.79
CA LYS A 153 5.11 3.37 4.71
C LYS A 153 5.17 4.63 3.85
N TRP A 154 4.56 4.57 2.67
CA TRP A 154 4.56 5.68 1.72
C TRP A 154 3.75 6.88 2.24
N GLN A 155 2.70 6.65 3.01
CA GLN A 155 1.97 7.72 3.69
C GLN A 155 2.85 8.44 4.71
N CYS A 156 3.67 7.71 5.49
CA CYS A 156 4.63 8.33 6.40
C CYS A 156 5.67 9.16 5.64
N VAL A 157 6.22 8.61 4.55
CA VAL A 157 7.16 9.35 3.69
C VAL A 157 6.51 10.62 3.11
N PHE A 158 5.28 10.52 2.62
CA PHE A 158 4.54 11.67 2.10
C PHE A 158 4.42 12.78 3.15
N ARG A 159 3.97 12.44 4.37
CA ARG A 159 3.80 13.41 5.46
C ARG A 159 5.12 14.04 5.92
N GLN A 160 6.21 13.28 5.93
CA GLN A 160 7.53 13.80 6.30
C GLN A 160 8.04 14.84 5.30
N HIS A 161 7.68 14.71 4.02
CA HIS A 161 8.11 15.61 2.96
C HIS A 161 7.10 16.74 2.67
N ASP A 162 5.85 16.61 3.08
CA ASP A 162 4.85 17.69 3.06
C ASP A 162 5.09 18.66 4.23
N THR A 163 6.21 19.36 4.17
CA THR A 163 6.69 20.22 5.27
C THR A 163 5.79 21.41 5.54
N ASP A 164 5.07 21.89 4.54
CA ASP A 164 4.12 23.01 4.65
C ASP A 164 2.69 22.55 4.94
N ARG A 165 2.48 21.24 5.08
CA ARG A 165 1.18 20.61 5.34
C ARG A 165 0.10 21.02 4.33
N SER A 166 0.51 21.19 3.08
CA SER A 166 -0.40 21.51 1.98
C SER A 166 -1.28 20.34 1.55
N GLY A 167 -0.93 19.11 1.99
CA GLY A 167 -1.56 17.86 1.57
C GLY A 167 -1.10 17.42 0.18
N SER A 168 -0.07 18.06 -0.38
CA SER A 168 0.52 17.73 -1.68
C SER A 168 2.03 17.95 -1.66
N LEU A 169 2.79 17.19 -2.46
CA LEU A 169 4.23 17.34 -2.61
C LEU A 169 4.55 18.19 -3.84
N ARG A 170 5.30 19.28 -3.64
CA ARG A 170 5.87 20.04 -4.75
C ARG A 170 7.03 19.30 -5.40
N SER A 171 7.37 19.64 -6.64
CA SER A 171 8.50 19.03 -7.36
C SER A 171 9.80 19.05 -6.54
N SER A 172 10.07 20.10 -5.77
CA SER A 172 11.27 20.19 -4.91
C SER A 172 11.26 19.22 -3.73
N GLN A 173 10.09 18.82 -3.24
CA GLN A 173 9.91 17.88 -2.13
C GLN A 173 9.83 16.43 -2.63
N LEU A 174 9.30 16.25 -3.84
CA LEU A 174 9.01 14.95 -4.44
C LEU A 174 10.27 14.10 -4.65
N GLN A 175 11.38 14.70 -5.05
CA GLN A 175 12.63 13.96 -5.26
C GLN A 175 13.12 13.31 -3.97
N GLY A 176 13.12 14.06 -2.87
CA GLY A 176 13.47 13.54 -1.55
C GLY A 176 12.50 12.45 -1.08
N ALA A 177 11.20 12.63 -1.34
CA ALA A 177 10.17 11.66 -1.00
C ALA A 177 10.35 10.34 -1.79
N LEU A 178 10.66 10.39 -3.08
CA LEU A 178 10.94 9.19 -3.88
C LEU A 178 12.19 8.45 -3.39
N GLN A 179 13.25 9.19 -3.04
CA GLN A 179 14.46 8.60 -2.45
C GLN A 179 14.17 7.97 -1.09
N ALA A 180 13.42 8.64 -0.23
CA ALA A 180 13.03 8.11 1.08
C ALA A 180 12.09 6.88 0.96
N ALA A 181 11.29 6.81 -0.11
CA ALA A 181 10.50 5.63 -0.46
C ALA A 181 11.33 4.47 -1.04
N GLY A 182 12.66 4.65 -1.22
CA GLY A 182 13.58 3.61 -1.70
C GLY A 182 13.87 3.66 -3.20
N PHE A 183 13.40 4.68 -3.92
CA PHE A 183 13.55 4.79 -5.37
C PHE A 183 14.60 5.85 -5.73
N GLN A 184 15.80 5.41 -6.10
CA GLN A 184 16.85 6.29 -6.62
C GLN A 184 16.69 6.41 -8.13
N LEU A 185 16.28 7.59 -8.59
CA LEU A 185 15.98 7.85 -9.98
C LEU A 185 16.91 8.93 -10.53
N ASN A 186 17.28 8.80 -11.81
CA ASN A 186 18.00 9.87 -12.49
C ASN A 186 17.04 11.03 -12.83
N GLU A 187 17.61 12.17 -13.16
CA GLU A 187 16.87 13.40 -13.44
C GLU A 187 15.86 13.25 -14.60
N GLN A 188 16.18 12.44 -15.60
CA GLN A 188 15.29 12.22 -16.74
C GLN A 188 14.02 11.45 -16.31
N LEU A 189 14.18 10.37 -15.56
CA LEU A 189 13.03 9.61 -15.01
C LEU A 189 12.20 10.45 -14.05
N TYR A 190 12.87 11.24 -13.20
CA TYR A 190 12.20 12.16 -12.30
C TYR A 190 11.30 13.15 -13.06
N ARG A 191 11.80 13.80 -14.11
CA ARG A 191 11.01 14.70 -14.95
C ARG A 191 9.82 14.02 -15.62
N MET A 192 9.98 12.76 -16.04
CA MET A 192 8.87 11.97 -16.60
C MET A 192 7.78 11.70 -15.55
N ILE A 193 8.17 11.40 -14.31
CA ILE A 193 7.24 11.20 -13.20
C ILE A 193 6.46 12.48 -12.90
N VAL A 194 7.16 13.60 -12.74
CA VAL A 194 6.50 14.90 -12.52
C VAL A 194 5.52 15.20 -13.64
N ARG A 195 5.92 15.05 -14.91
CA ARG A 195 5.05 15.28 -16.06
C ARG A 195 3.80 14.39 -16.09
N ARG A 196 3.89 13.17 -15.55
CA ARG A 196 2.78 12.20 -15.58
C ARG A 196 1.83 12.33 -14.41
N TYR A 197 2.34 12.63 -13.20
CA TYR A 197 1.60 12.49 -11.95
C TYR A 197 1.37 13.81 -11.23
N ALA A 198 2.12 14.86 -11.53
CA ALA A 198 1.90 16.17 -10.94
C ALA A 198 0.86 16.98 -11.73
N ASP A 199 0.24 17.93 -11.04
CA ASP A 199 -0.66 18.90 -11.62
C ASP A 199 0.10 19.98 -12.44
N GLU A 200 -0.62 20.92 -13.02
CA GLU A 200 -0.07 22.03 -13.83
C GLU A 200 0.89 22.92 -13.02
N ASN A 201 0.80 22.93 -11.70
CA ASN A 201 1.67 23.69 -10.80
C ASN A 201 2.89 22.87 -10.36
N GLY A 202 3.05 21.64 -10.84
CA GLY A 202 4.12 20.71 -10.45
C GLY A 202 3.95 20.14 -9.05
N SER A 203 2.72 20.09 -8.53
CA SER A 203 2.37 19.50 -7.25
C SER A 203 1.73 18.13 -7.45
N MET A 204 2.07 17.18 -6.59
CA MET A 204 1.55 15.81 -6.61
C MET A 204 0.74 15.56 -5.34
N ASP A 205 -0.52 15.22 -5.48
CA ASP A 205 -1.39 14.82 -4.39
C ASP A 205 -1.10 13.39 -3.91
N PHE A 206 -1.75 13.00 -2.82
CA PHE A 206 -1.46 11.70 -2.18
C PHE A 206 -1.82 10.50 -3.07
N ASN A 207 -2.97 10.50 -3.76
CA ASN A 207 -3.37 9.39 -4.61
C ASN A 207 -2.45 9.21 -5.82
N ASN A 208 -2.00 10.30 -6.44
CA ASN A 208 -1.02 10.25 -7.52
C ASN A 208 0.36 9.81 -7.03
N PHE A 209 0.77 10.21 -5.83
CA PHE A 209 2.00 9.74 -5.20
C PHE A 209 1.96 8.23 -4.98
N ILE A 210 0.88 7.70 -4.39
CA ILE A 210 0.72 6.25 -4.21
C ILE A 210 0.70 5.50 -5.55
N SER A 211 -0.03 6.01 -6.54
CA SER A 211 -0.10 5.41 -7.87
C SER A 211 1.28 5.34 -8.55
N CYS A 212 2.07 6.40 -8.40
CA CYS A 212 3.45 6.44 -8.88
C CYS A 212 4.31 5.39 -8.19
N LEU A 213 4.25 5.28 -6.86
CA LEU A 213 5.07 4.35 -6.09
C LEU A 213 4.69 2.89 -6.34
N VAL A 214 3.40 2.58 -6.45
CA VAL A 214 2.93 1.23 -6.83
C VAL A 214 3.52 0.81 -8.17
N ARG A 215 3.49 1.71 -9.15
CA ARG A 215 4.06 1.43 -10.47
C ARG A 215 5.58 1.25 -10.42
N LEU A 216 6.29 2.13 -9.72
CA LEU A 216 7.74 2.00 -9.55
C LEU A 216 8.09 0.68 -8.86
N ASP A 217 7.40 0.33 -7.77
CA ASP A 217 7.61 -0.93 -7.04
C ASP A 217 7.43 -2.14 -7.96
N ALA A 218 6.35 -2.16 -8.75
CA ALA A 218 6.09 -3.23 -9.70
C ALA A 218 7.19 -3.35 -10.76
N MET A 219 7.63 -2.22 -11.33
CA MET A 219 8.71 -2.20 -12.33
C MET A 219 10.05 -2.66 -11.74
N PHE A 220 10.39 -2.23 -10.54
CA PHE A 220 11.62 -2.66 -9.86
C PHE A 220 11.57 -4.15 -9.52
N ARG A 221 10.44 -4.66 -9.04
CA ARG A 221 10.25 -6.10 -8.78
C ARG A 221 10.37 -6.93 -10.06
N ALA A 222 9.70 -6.51 -11.12
CA ALA A 222 9.77 -7.17 -12.42
C ALA A 222 11.21 -7.20 -12.96
N PHE A 223 11.91 -6.06 -12.92
CA PHE A 223 13.31 -5.98 -13.31
C PHE A 223 14.18 -6.93 -12.48
N LYS A 224 14.04 -6.89 -11.15
CA LYS A 224 14.81 -7.74 -10.23
C LYS A 224 14.57 -9.23 -10.45
N SER A 225 13.35 -9.63 -10.81
CA SER A 225 13.02 -11.03 -11.11
C SER A 225 13.68 -11.54 -12.40
N LEU A 226 13.94 -10.65 -13.34
CA LEU A 226 14.57 -10.94 -14.63
C LEU A 226 16.10 -10.82 -14.58
N ASP A 227 16.64 -9.94 -13.75
CA ASP A 227 18.08 -9.76 -13.55
C ASP A 227 18.64 -10.82 -12.60
N ARG A 228 18.73 -12.07 -13.12
CA ARG A 228 19.12 -13.25 -12.33
C ARG A 228 20.55 -13.22 -11.83
N ASN A 229 21.43 -12.49 -12.51
CA ASN A 229 22.87 -12.39 -12.20
C ASN A 229 23.24 -11.07 -11.51
N ALA A 230 22.24 -10.25 -11.16
CA ALA A 230 22.42 -8.93 -10.54
C ALA A 230 23.39 -8.02 -11.32
N SER A 231 23.37 -8.11 -12.65
CA SER A 231 24.23 -7.30 -13.53
C SER A 231 23.71 -5.87 -13.75
N GLY A 232 22.44 -5.61 -13.39
CA GLY A 232 21.76 -4.38 -13.72
C GLY A 232 21.30 -4.29 -15.18
N LEU A 233 21.31 -5.42 -15.89
CA LEU A 233 20.88 -5.54 -17.28
C LEU A 233 19.94 -6.73 -17.42
N ILE A 234 18.89 -6.54 -18.20
CA ILE A 234 17.94 -7.63 -18.56
C ILE A 234 17.84 -7.72 -20.09
N GLU A 235 17.71 -8.92 -20.59
CA GLU A 235 17.39 -9.21 -21.98
C GLU A 235 15.99 -9.81 -22.04
N VAL A 236 15.10 -9.17 -22.80
CA VAL A 236 13.70 -9.56 -22.92
C VAL A 236 13.26 -9.54 -24.38
N SER A 237 12.41 -10.45 -24.76
CA SER A 237 11.75 -10.45 -26.06
C SER A 237 10.72 -9.33 -26.14
N ILE A 238 10.28 -8.97 -27.34
CA ILE A 238 9.23 -7.97 -27.53
C ILE A 238 7.92 -8.37 -26.82
N GLN A 239 7.63 -9.66 -26.76
CA GLN A 239 6.41 -10.16 -26.08
C GLN A 239 6.51 -9.97 -24.57
N GLU A 240 7.63 -10.32 -23.97
CA GLU A 240 7.89 -10.09 -22.54
C GLU A 240 7.87 -8.59 -22.21
N TRP A 241 8.49 -7.75 -23.06
CA TRP A 241 8.44 -6.30 -22.89
C TRP A 241 7.01 -5.77 -22.91
N LEU A 242 6.18 -6.20 -23.85
CA LEU A 242 4.78 -5.81 -23.94
C LEU A 242 3.99 -6.28 -22.72
N GLN A 243 4.21 -7.51 -22.23
CA GLN A 243 3.60 -8.01 -21.01
C GLN A 243 3.98 -7.17 -19.77
N LEU A 244 5.26 -6.83 -19.64
CA LEU A 244 5.75 -5.99 -18.52
C LEU A 244 5.18 -4.56 -18.54
N THR A 245 4.91 -4.01 -19.72
CA THR A 245 4.53 -2.59 -19.86
C THR A 245 3.05 -2.36 -20.08
N MET A 246 2.28 -3.38 -20.45
CA MET A 246 0.86 -3.24 -20.76
C MET A 246 0.03 -2.85 -19.53
N TYR A 247 0.40 -3.34 -18.36
CA TYR A 247 -0.33 -3.12 -17.11
C TYR A 247 0.41 -2.19 -16.13
N SER A 248 1.56 -1.68 -16.50
CA SER A 248 2.34 -0.79 -15.65
C SER A 248 2.07 0.70 -15.90
#